data_bb1a58ce9c09b53c61825b05999d20ff
#
_entry.id   bb1a58ce9c09b53c61825b05999d20ff
#
_cell.length_a   1.000
_cell.length_b   1.000
_cell.length_c   1.000
_cell.angle_alpha   90.00
_cell.angle_beta   90.00
_cell.angle_gamma   90.00
#
_symmetry.space_group_name_H-M   'P 1'
#
loop_
_entity.id
_entity.type
_entity.pdbx_description
1 polymer ?
#
loop_
_entity_poly.entity_id
_entity_poly.type
_entity_poly.pdbx_seq_one_letter_code
_entity_poly.pdbx_strand_id
1 'polypeptide(L)' 'MEDFQDFQIIDNCLMVRMPEEVDHHRASYICEGADRLLVRENVENVVFDFEDTRFMDSS' A
#
# COMPACT_ATOMS: atom_id res chain seq x y z
N MET A 1 12.45 2.44 12.00
CA MET A 1 12.04 2.30 11.78
C MET A 1 11.30 2.09 11.27
N GLU A 2 10.69 2.37 10.85
CA GLU A 2 10.02 2.04 10.31
C GLU A 2 9.46 2.57 9.53
N ASP A 3 9.49 2.47 8.61
CA ASP A 3 8.86 2.89 7.72
C ASP A 3 7.72 2.31 7.58
N PHE A 4 6.67 2.75 7.72
CA PHE A 4 5.58 2.13 7.54
C PHE A 4 4.74 2.85 6.65
N GLN A 5 3.81 2.22 6.03
CA GLN A 5 2.91 2.77 5.15
C GLN A 5 1.70 3.15 5.90
N ASP A 6 0.94 4.06 5.39
CA ASP A 6 -0.29 4.45 6.01
C ASP A 6 -1.38 3.55 5.53
N PHE A 7 -1.79 2.65 6.36
CA PHE A 7 -2.90 1.77 6.05
C PHE A 7 -4.10 2.23 6.87
N GLN A 8 -5.22 2.40 6.22
CA GLN A 8 -6.44 2.77 6.91
C GLN A 8 -7.57 1.90 6.42
N ILE A 9 -8.49 1.55 7.29
CA ILE A 9 -9.62 0.74 6.90
C ILE A 9 -10.87 1.57 7.14
N ILE A 10 -11.60 1.83 6.07
CA ILE A 10 -12.80 2.62 6.14
C ILE A 10 -13.89 1.90 5.38
N ASP A 11 -14.98 1.57 6.05
CA ASP A 11 -16.12 0.90 5.40
C ASP A 11 -15.71 -0.31 4.62
N ASN A 12 -14.93 -1.18 5.24
CA ASN A 12 -14.49 -2.42 4.60
C ASN A 12 -13.62 -2.15 3.41
N CYS A 13 -12.98 -1.02 3.37
CA CYS A 13 -12.09 -0.67 2.29
C CYS A 13 -10.73 -0.33 2.88
N LEU A 14 -9.72 -1.01 2.42
CA LEU A 14 -8.36 -0.75 2.89
C LEU A 14 -7.75 0.31 2.01
N MET A 15 -7.36 1.42 2.61
CA MET A 15 -6.72 2.48 1.87
C MET A 15 -5.24 2.46 2.17
N VAL A 16 -4.44 2.36 1.12
CA VAL A 16 -3.01 2.30 1.27
C VAL A 16 -2.41 3.53 0.64
N ARG A 17 -1.76 4.35 1.46
CA ARG A 17 -1.14 5.54 0.92
C ARG A 17 0.28 5.22 0.55
N MET A 18 0.59 5.35 -0.71
CA MET A 18 1.90 4.99 -1.21
C MET A 18 2.89 6.09 -0.92
N PRO A 19 4.16 5.74 -0.72
CA PRO A 19 5.18 6.75 -0.44
C PRO A 19 5.51 7.53 -1.69
N GLU A 20 6.25 8.57 -1.51
CA GLU A 20 6.61 9.44 -2.59
C GLU A 20 7.41 8.72 -3.64
N GLU A 21 8.34 7.88 -3.23
CA GLU A 21 9.14 7.13 -4.16
C GLU A 21 8.89 5.66 -4.00
N VAL A 22 8.53 5.00 -5.07
CA VAL A 22 8.25 3.59 -5.01
C VAL A 22 9.04 2.89 -6.09
N ASP A 23 9.86 1.92 -5.71
CA ASP A 23 10.52 1.11 -6.69
C ASP A 23 9.90 -0.27 -6.61
N HIS A 24 10.40 -1.17 -7.42
CA HIS A 24 9.87 -2.50 -7.54
C HIS A 24 9.88 -3.24 -6.23
N HIS A 25 10.95 -3.09 -5.53
CA HIS A 25 11.16 -3.77 -4.28
C HIS A 25 10.19 -3.29 -3.23
N ARG A 26 10.05 -2.00 -3.12
CA ARG A 26 9.16 -1.42 -2.13
C ARG A 26 7.71 -1.72 -2.45
N ALA A 27 7.37 -1.72 -3.72
CA ALA A 27 6.01 -2.02 -4.12
C ALA A 27 5.63 -3.43 -3.70
N SER A 28 6.53 -4.38 -3.88
CA SER A 28 6.27 -5.74 -3.47
C SER A 28 6.02 -5.85 -1.99
N TYR A 29 6.83 -5.16 -1.24
CA TYR A 29 6.73 -5.18 0.20
C TYR A 29 5.37 -4.62 0.66
N ILE A 30 4.96 -3.53 0.05
CA ILE A 30 3.70 -2.90 0.40
C ILE A 30 2.53 -3.80 0.02
N CYS A 31 2.61 -4.43 -1.12
CA CYS A 31 1.55 -5.32 -1.55
C CYS A 31 1.40 -6.50 -0.61
N GLU A 32 2.50 -7.02 -0.13
CA GLU A 32 2.43 -8.10 0.82
C GLU A 32 1.74 -7.68 2.10
N GLY A 33 2.08 -6.50 2.58
CA GLY A 33 1.47 -5.98 3.77
C GLY A 33 -0.02 -5.79 3.60
N ALA A 34 -0.41 -5.25 2.46
CA ALA A 34 -1.81 -5.03 2.19
C ALA A 34 -2.56 -6.35 2.12
N ASP A 35 -1.96 -7.33 1.49
CA ASP A 35 -2.58 -8.63 1.36
C ASP A 35 -2.85 -9.26 2.72
N ARG A 36 -1.91 -9.14 3.62
CA ARG A 36 -2.09 -9.67 4.94
C ARG A 36 -3.24 -9.01 5.65
N LEU A 37 -3.34 -7.70 5.50
CA LEU A 37 -4.41 -6.97 6.15
C LEU A 37 -5.76 -7.34 5.56
N LEU A 38 -5.82 -7.57 4.27
CA LEU A 38 -7.05 -7.96 3.64
C LEU A 38 -7.61 -9.22 4.28
N VAL A 39 -6.75 -10.18 4.49
CA VAL A 39 -7.17 -11.43 5.08
C VAL A 39 -7.47 -11.27 6.55
N ARG A 40 -6.58 -10.59 7.24
CA ARG A 40 -6.69 -10.48 8.67
C ARG A 40 -7.92 -9.70 9.09
N GLU A 41 -8.16 -8.58 8.42
CA GLU A 41 -9.28 -7.71 8.78
C GLU A 41 -10.52 -8.01 7.98
N ASN A 42 -10.46 -8.98 7.12
CA ASN A 42 -11.61 -9.37 6.35
C ASN A 42 -12.15 -8.22 5.52
N VAL A 43 -11.25 -7.49 4.91
CA VAL A 43 -11.61 -6.34 4.11
C VAL A 43 -11.91 -6.80 2.70
N GLU A 44 -12.87 -6.18 2.06
CA GLU A 44 -13.26 -6.62 0.73
C GLU A 44 -12.63 -5.82 -0.38
N ASN A 45 -12.26 -4.57 -0.12
CA ASN A 45 -11.71 -3.73 -1.17
C ASN A 45 -10.40 -3.12 -0.73
N VAL A 46 -9.57 -2.79 -1.69
CA VAL A 46 -8.34 -2.11 -1.34
C VAL A 46 -8.12 -1.00 -2.36
N VAL A 47 -7.71 0.15 -1.89
CA VAL A 47 -7.46 1.30 -2.74
C VAL A 47 -6.04 1.76 -2.49
N PHE A 48 -5.26 1.88 -3.56
CA PHE A 48 -3.91 2.38 -3.44
C PHE A 48 -3.89 3.84 -3.86
N ASP A 49 -3.44 4.69 -2.99
CA ASP A 49 -3.41 6.11 -3.27
C ASP A 49 -2.02 6.49 -3.76
N PHE A 50 -1.93 6.86 -5.02
CA PHE A 50 -0.66 7.23 -5.62
C PHE A 50 -0.56 8.72 -5.87
N GLU A 51 -1.33 9.47 -5.17
CA GLU A 51 -1.40 10.90 -5.43
C GLU A 51 -0.04 11.58 -5.45
N ASP A 52 0.80 11.28 -4.49
CA ASP A 52 2.10 11.89 -4.41
C ASP A 52 3.21 10.98 -4.85
N THR A 53 2.89 9.91 -5.52
CA THR A 53 3.88 8.88 -5.79
C THR A 53 4.55 9.11 -7.14
N ARG A 54 5.86 8.96 -7.17
CA ARG A 54 6.58 8.97 -8.40
C ARG A 54 7.12 7.61 -8.61
N PHE A 55 6.91 7.04 -9.78
CA PHE A 55 7.42 5.71 -10.06
C PHE A 55 8.81 5.82 -10.60
N MET A 56 9.73 5.15 -9.95
CA MET A 56 11.10 5.17 -10.39
C MET A 56 11.32 4.05 -11.35
N ASP A 57 10.79 4.17 -12.50
CA ASP A 57 10.87 3.07 -13.40
C ASP A 57 11.98 3.23 -14.29
N SER A 58 12.94 2.43 -14.28
CA SER A 58 14.00 2.55 -15.08
C SER A 58 13.97 1.60 -16.14
N SER A 59 13.17 0.89 -16.25
CA SER A 59 13.12 -0.07 -17.25
C SER A 59 14.04 -0.06 -18.16
#